data_284e086a5f8e9902d6b4db16d47505aa
#
_entry.id   284e086a5f8e9902d6b4db16d47505aa
#
_cell.length_a   1.000
_cell.length_b   1.000
_cell.length_c   1.000
_cell.angle_alpha   90.00
_cell.angle_beta   90.00
_cell.angle_gamma   90.00
#
_symmetry.space_group_name_H-M   'P 1'
#
loop_
_entity.id
_entity.type
_entity.pdbx_description
1 polymer ?
#
loop_
_entity_poly.entity_id
_entity_poly.type
_entity_poly.pdbx_seq_one_letter_code
_entity_poly.pdbx_strand_id
1 'polypeptide(L)'
;ANSIWPWSPGYRPQMPTFSETFPQVKKGAVISAVDLINGIGYYAGLRRIAVEGATGLYNTNYENKVAAALEALKTDDFVYLHIEASDEAGHEGDIDLKLLTIENLDTRAVGPIYEAVKDWDEPVAIAVLPDHPTPCELRTHTSEPIPFLIWYPGIEPDEVQVYDEVAACNGSYGVLKEDEFIKEFMK
;
A
#
# COMPACT_ATOMS: atom_id res chain seq x y z
N ALA A 1 -21.63 -21.33 -4.76
CA ALA A 1 -21.90 -20.51 -3.55
C ALA A 1 -23.29 -20.83 -3.05
N ASN A 2 -23.48 -20.97 -1.75
CA ASN A 2 -24.75 -21.29 -1.11
C ASN A 2 -25.28 -20.14 -0.23
N SER A 3 -24.58 -19.03 -0.17
CA SER A 3 -24.99 -17.83 0.54
C SER A 3 -24.40 -16.57 -0.11
N ILE A 4 -25.07 -15.44 0.10
CA ILE A 4 -24.60 -14.10 -0.24
C ILE A 4 -24.52 -13.32 1.07
N TRP A 5 -23.36 -12.77 1.36
CA TRP A 5 -23.17 -11.92 2.52
C TRP A 5 -22.89 -10.49 2.07
N PRO A 6 -23.86 -9.57 2.16
CA PRO A 6 -23.62 -8.16 1.85
C PRO A 6 -22.79 -7.53 2.98
N TRP A 7 -21.57 -7.13 2.66
CA TRP A 7 -20.67 -6.43 3.57
C TRP A 7 -20.91 -4.93 3.46
N SER A 8 -21.27 -4.30 4.58
CA SER A 8 -21.46 -2.84 4.68
C SER A 8 -22.08 -2.22 3.44
N PRO A 9 -23.30 -2.65 3.02
CA PRO A 9 -23.92 -2.16 1.81
C PRO A 9 -24.19 -0.65 1.91
N GLY A 10 -23.99 0.05 0.82
CA GLY A 10 -24.20 1.50 0.74
C GLY A 10 -24.63 1.93 -0.66
N TYR A 11 -24.77 3.22 -0.84
CA TYR A 11 -25.00 3.81 -2.16
C TYR A 11 -23.70 3.86 -2.96
N ARG A 12 -23.84 3.95 -4.28
CA ARG A 12 -22.68 4.17 -5.16
C ARG A 12 -21.93 5.42 -4.71
N PRO A 13 -20.61 5.34 -4.45
CA PRO A 13 -19.84 6.50 -4.04
C PRO A 13 -19.77 7.55 -5.15
N GLN A 14 -19.83 8.82 -4.74
CA GLN A 14 -19.57 9.96 -5.61
C GLN A 14 -18.31 10.62 -5.06
N MET A 15 -17.20 10.38 -5.72
CA MET A 15 -15.90 10.92 -5.33
C MET A 15 -15.15 11.36 -6.60
N PRO A 16 -14.27 12.38 -6.50
CA PRO A 16 -13.40 12.74 -7.61
C PRO A 16 -12.46 11.58 -7.94
N THR A 17 -12.09 11.47 -9.19
CA THR A 17 -11.02 10.55 -9.60
C THR A 17 -9.68 11.06 -9.08
N PHE A 18 -8.69 10.16 -9.04
CA PHE A 18 -7.34 10.52 -8.58
C PHE A 18 -6.73 11.62 -9.47
N SER A 19 -6.93 11.55 -10.79
CA SER A 19 -6.47 12.55 -11.74
C SER A 19 -7.21 13.91 -11.65
N GLU A 20 -8.46 13.93 -11.17
CA GLU A 20 -9.16 15.19 -10.88
C GLU A 20 -8.61 15.85 -9.63
N THR A 21 -8.18 15.07 -8.63
CA THR A 21 -7.58 15.57 -7.39
C THR A 21 -6.12 15.93 -7.58
N PHE A 22 -5.37 15.12 -8.33
CA PHE A 22 -3.93 15.26 -8.60
C PHE A 22 -3.69 15.29 -10.12
N PRO A 23 -3.80 16.46 -10.78
CA PRO A 23 -3.74 16.58 -12.24
C PRO A 23 -2.41 16.14 -12.89
N GLN A 24 -1.34 16.02 -12.11
CA GLN A 24 -0.07 15.45 -12.54
C GLN A 24 -0.16 13.94 -12.81
N VAL A 25 -1.10 13.23 -12.17
CA VAL A 25 -1.39 11.81 -12.42
C VAL A 25 -2.42 11.67 -13.52
N LYS A 26 -1.97 11.46 -14.74
CA LYS A 26 -2.87 11.25 -15.90
C LYS A 26 -3.31 9.80 -16.01
N LYS A 27 -2.44 8.88 -15.62
CA LYS A 27 -2.68 7.44 -15.64
C LYS A 27 -2.23 6.84 -14.32
N GLY A 28 -3.04 5.96 -13.77
CA GLY A 28 -2.68 5.24 -12.57
C GLY A 28 -3.26 3.83 -12.56
N ALA A 29 -2.61 2.95 -11.82
CA ALA A 29 -3.02 1.57 -11.69
C ALA A 29 -3.20 1.16 -10.23
N VAL A 30 -4.06 0.16 -9.99
CA VAL A 30 -4.24 -0.54 -8.72
C VAL A 30 -3.96 -2.01 -8.90
N ILE A 31 -3.15 -2.56 -8.01
CA ILE A 31 -2.81 -3.99 -7.91
C ILE A 31 -3.23 -4.47 -6.53
N SER A 32 -4.27 -5.29 -6.47
CA SER A 32 -4.76 -5.90 -5.24
C SER A 32 -5.47 -7.22 -5.55
N ALA A 33 -5.42 -8.15 -4.60
CA ALA A 33 -6.25 -9.35 -4.62
C ALA A 33 -7.61 -9.14 -3.95
N VAL A 34 -7.79 -8.01 -3.25
CA VAL A 34 -8.97 -7.67 -2.46
C VAL A 34 -9.97 -6.88 -3.31
N ASP A 35 -11.20 -7.37 -3.40
CA ASP A 35 -12.23 -6.74 -4.24
C ASP A 35 -12.62 -5.35 -3.76
N LEU A 36 -12.61 -5.09 -2.44
CA LEU A 36 -12.85 -3.77 -1.87
C LEU A 36 -11.83 -2.74 -2.41
N ILE A 37 -10.55 -3.05 -2.34
CA ILE A 37 -9.47 -2.19 -2.81
C ILE A 37 -9.55 -1.98 -4.32
N ASN A 38 -9.82 -3.05 -5.08
CA ASN A 38 -10.06 -2.94 -6.53
C ASN A 38 -11.27 -2.04 -6.85
N GLY A 39 -12.32 -2.11 -6.03
CA GLY A 39 -13.51 -1.27 -6.16
C GLY A 39 -13.22 0.21 -5.88
N ILE A 40 -12.45 0.52 -4.82
CA ILE A 40 -11.99 1.87 -4.51
C ILE A 40 -11.14 2.41 -5.67
N GLY A 41 -10.17 1.62 -6.14
CA GLY A 41 -9.33 1.97 -7.28
C GLY A 41 -10.15 2.28 -8.54
N TYR A 42 -11.18 1.49 -8.82
CA TYR A 42 -12.09 1.74 -9.94
C TYR A 42 -12.80 3.10 -9.83
N TYR A 43 -13.35 3.43 -8.65
CA TYR A 43 -13.99 4.74 -8.43
C TYR A 43 -13.00 5.90 -8.41
N ALA A 44 -11.76 5.65 -7.98
CA ALA A 44 -10.68 6.61 -8.09
C ALA A 44 -10.13 6.79 -9.54
N GLY A 45 -10.66 6.06 -10.51
CA GLY A 45 -10.24 6.13 -11.91
C GLY A 45 -8.93 5.40 -12.21
N LEU A 46 -8.48 4.52 -11.29
CA LEU A 46 -7.28 3.72 -11.48
C LEU A 46 -7.58 2.44 -12.30
N ARG A 47 -6.64 2.09 -13.15
CA ARG A 47 -6.70 0.86 -13.95
C ARG A 47 -6.38 -0.35 -13.07
N ARG A 48 -7.29 -1.31 -12.96
CA ARG A 48 -7.04 -2.57 -12.26
C ARG A 48 -6.08 -3.46 -13.06
N ILE A 49 -5.06 -3.98 -12.38
CA ILE A 49 -4.15 -4.99 -12.93
C ILE A 49 -4.40 -6.31 -12.20
N ALA A 50 -4.86 -7.31 -12.93
CA ALA A 50 -5.00 -8.67 -12.41
C ALA A 50 -3.63 -9.36 -12.45
N VAL A 51 -3.23 -9.97 -11.35
CA VAL A 51 -1.93 -10.64 -11.20
C VAL A 51 -2.13 -12.11 -10.92
N GLU A 52 -1.48 -12.97 -11.69
CA GLU A 52 -1.54 -14.41 -11.49
C GLU A 52 -0.90 -14.82 -10.16
N GLY A 53 -1.61 -15.63 -9.38
CA GLY A 53 -1.18 -16.07 -8.05
C GLY A 53 -1.32 -15.01 -6.96
N ALA A 54 -1.90 -13.83 -7.26
CA ALA A 54 -2.23 -12.85 -6.23
C ALA A 54 -3.41 -13.34 -5.38
N THR A 55 -3.20 -13.42 -4.08
CA THR A 55 -4.20 -13.71 -3.05
C THR A 55 -4.18 -12.65 -1.97
N GLY A 56 -5.19 -12.61 -1.09
CA GLY A 56 -5.19 -11.82 0.15
C GLY A 56 -4.41 -12.48 1.29
N LEU A 57 -3.85 -13.68 1.10
CA LEU A 57 -3.23 -14.49 2.15
C LEU A 57 -1.70 -14.35 2.15
N TYR A 58 -1.07 -14.87 3.20
CA TYR A 58 0.38 -14.87 3.40
C TYR A 58 1.19 -15.55 2.27
N ASN A 59 0.58 -16.49 1.55
CA ASN A 59 1.19 -17.21 0.42
C ASN A 59 0.93 -16.54 -0.93
N THR A 60 0.53 -15.28 -0.95
CA THR A 60 0.37 -14.49 -2.19
C THR A 60 1.65 -14.49 -3.02
N ASN A 61 1.53 -14.36 -4.33
CA ASN A 61 2.70 -14.21 -5.20
C ASN A 61 3.20 -12.77 -5.18
N TYR A 62 4.14 -12.48 -4.27
CA TYR A 62 4.78 -11.18 -4.11
C TYR A 62 5.51 -10.75 -5.38
N GLU A 63 6.27 -11.67 -5.97
CA GLU A 63 7.13 -11.41 -7.14
C GLU A 63 6.30 -11.00 -8.36
N ASN A 64 5.19 -11.66 -8.61
CA ASN A 64 4.30 -11.30 -9.70
C ASN A 64 3.61 -9.95 -9.46
N LYS A 65 3.24 -9.64 -8.21
CA LYS A 65 2.70 -8.32 -7.84
C LYS A 65 3.73 -7.22 -8.08
N VAL A 66 4.98 -7.42 -7.67
CA VAL A 66 6.09 -6.49 -7.89
C VAL A 66 6.39 -6.32 -9.38
N ALA A 67 6.49 -7.42 -10.13
CA ALA A 67 6.72 -7.36 -11.57
C ALA A 67 5.62 -6.57 -12.30
N ALA A 68 4.36 -6.78 -11.90
CA ALA A 68 3.23 -6.03 -12.46
C ALA A 68 3.28 -4.55 -12.11
N ALA A 69 3.72 -4.18 -10.89
CA ALA A 69 3.88 -2.79 -10.47
C ALA A 69 4.99 -2.09 -11.26
N LEU A 70 6.16 -2.73 -11.40
CA LEU A 70 7.29 -2.20 -12.16
C LEU A 70 6.95 -2.06 -13.66
N GLU A 71 6.20 -3.00 -14.23
CA GLU A 71 5.75 -2.89 -15.61
C GLU A 71 4.75 -1.76 -15.81
N ALA A 72 3.83 -1.57 -14.84
CA ALA A 72 2.87 -0.48 -14.86
C ALA A 72 3.56 0.89 -14.78
N LEU A 73 4.55 1.06 -13.91
CA LEU A 73 5.31 2.31 -13.76
C LEU A 73 6.03 2.78 -15.03
N LYS A 74 6.23 1.92 -16.01
CA LYS A 74 6.79 2.34 -17.32
C LYS A 74 5.83 3.21 -18.13
N THR A 75 4.54 3.22 -17.82
CA THR A 75 3.48 3.90 -18.59
C THR A 75 2.46 4.63 -17.73
N ASP A 76 2.42 4.37 -16.44
CA ASP A 76 1.49 4.99 -15.50
C ASP A 76 2.26 5.91 -14.54
N ASP A 77 1.70 7.06 -14.24
CA ASP A 77 2.27 8.07 -13.34
C ASP A 77 2.11 7.69 -11.85
N PHE A 78 1.23 6.72 -11.56
CA PHE A 78 0.93 6.28 -10.19
C PHE A 78 0.55 4.80 -10.16
N VAL A 79 1.11 4.05 -9.21
CA VAL A 79 0.75 2.64 -8.96
C VAL A 79 0.46 2.45 -7.48
N TYR A 80 -0.75 2.00 -7.17
CA TYR A 80 -1.14 1.56 -5.84
C TYR A 80 -1.00 0.03 -5.76
N LEU A 81 0.03 -0.42 -5.04
CA LEU A 81 0.30 -1.84 -4.80
C LEU A 81 -0.18 -2.22 -3.40
N HIS A 82 -1.14 -3.12 -3.31
CA HIS A 82 -1.72 -3.59 -2.06
C HIS A 82 -1.38 -5.06 -1.78
N ILE A 83 -0.94 -5.33 -0.56
CA ILE A 83 -0.61 -6.67 -0.07
C ILE A 83 -1.25 -6.85 1.32
N GLU A 84 -2.22 -7.73 1.43
CA GLU A 84 -3.07 -7.99 2.60
C GLU A 84 -2.40 -8.87 3.67
N ALA A 85 -1.39 -9.64 3.30
CA ALA A 85 -0.85 -10.77 4.06
C ALA A 85 -0.60 -10.51 5.55
N SER A 86 -0.11 -9.33 5.92
CA SER A 86 0.18 -8.97 7.30
C SER A 86 -1.07 -8.66 8.12
N ASP A 87 -2.13 -8.17 7.49
CA ASP A 87 -3.43 -7.97 8.11
C ASP A 87 -4.08 -9.30 8.48
N GLU A 88 -4.16 -10.24 7.55
CA GLU A 88 -4.69 -11.58 7.78
C GLU A 88 -3.95 -12.31 8.92
N ALA A 89 -2.62 -12.22 8.97
CA ALA A 89 -1.84 -12.78 10.07
C ALA A 89 -2.21 -12.13 11.43
N GLY A 90 -2.49 -10.84 11.43
CA GLY A 90 -3.00 -10.10 12.60
C GLY A 90 -4.36 -10.65 13.06
N HIS A 91 -5.29 -10.86 12.15
CA HIS A 91 -6.61 -11.42 12.43
C HIS A 91 -6.55 -12.87 12.94
N GLU A 92 -5.62 -13.68 12.44
CA GLU A 92 -5.37 -15.02 12.96
C GLU A 92 -4.75 -15.00 14.36
N GLY A 93 -4.12 -13.90 14.75
CA GLY A 93 -3.41 -13.74 16.02
C GLY A 93 -2.11 -14.54 16.04
N ASP A 94 -1.55 -14.85 14.89
CA ASP A 94 -0.32 -15.61 14.72
C ASP A 94 0.86 -14.64 14.59
N ILE A 95 1.62 -14.49 15.68
CA ILE A 95 2.76 -13.56 15.75
C ILE A 95 3.88 -13.98 14.82
N ASP A 96 4.20 -15.27 14.75
CA ASP A 96 5.28 -15.78 13.91
C ASP A 96 4.95 -15.56 12.43
N LEU A 97 3.69 -15.83 12.05
CA LEU A 97 3.21 -15.55 10.72
C LEU A 97 3.20 -14.04 10.41
N LYS A 98 2.82 -13.19 11.37
CA LYS A 98 2.85 -11.73 11.22
C LYS A 98 4.27 -11.23 10.94
N LEU A 99 5.25 -11.69 11.70
CA LEU A 99 6.66 -11.36 11.49
C LEU A 99 7.14 -11.82 10.13
N LEU A 100 6.84 -13.07 9.75
CA LEU A 100 7.19 -13.60 8.42
C LEU A 100 6.58 -12.77 7.28
N THR A 101 5.32 -12.34 7.42
CA THR A 101 4.68 -11.53 6.38
C THR A 101 5.29 -10.14 6.27
N ILE A 102 5.69 -9.51 7.37
CA ILE A 102 6.41 -8.23 7.37
C ILE A 102 7.79 -8.39 6.73
N GLU A 103 8.54 -9.43 7.07
CA GLU A 103 9.82 -9.75 6.43
C GLU A 103 9.66 -10.00 4.91
N ASN A 104 8.58 -10.66 4.49
CA ASN A 104 8.28 -10.87 3.08
C ASN A 104 7.91 -9.55 2.38
N LEU A 105 7.19 -8.63 3.04
CA LEU A 105 6.90 -7.30 2.49
C LEU A 105 8.20 -6.54 2.21
N ASP A 106 9.15 -6.56 3.13
CA ASP A 106 10.44 -5.92 2.94
C ASP A 106 11.26 -6.62 1.85
N THR A 107 11.54 -7.92 2.01
CA THR A 107 12.51 -8.64 1.18
C THR A 107 12.00 -9.01 -0.22
N ARG A 108 10.68 -9.19 -0.37
CA ARG A 108 10.05 -9.66 -1.62
C ARG A 108 9.21 -8.59 -2.34
N ALA A 109 8.96 -7.45 -1.70
CA ALA A 109 8.22 -6.37 -2.34
C ALA A 109 8.98 -5.03 -2.28
N VAL A 110 9.16 -4.42 -1.11
CA VAL A 110 9.74 -3.07 -0.97
C VAL A 110 11.18 -3.04 -1.49
N GLY A 111 12.03 -3.94 -1.02
CA GLY A 111 13.43 -4.04 -1.45
C GLY A 111 13.59 -4.20 -2.96
N PRO A 112 12.95 -5.19 -3.60
CA PRO A 112 13.00 -5.36 -5.05
C PRO A 112 12.47 -4.16 -5.85
N ILE A 113 11.40 -3.48 -5.39
CA ILE A 113 10.92 -2.26 -6.04
C ILE A 113 11.97 -1.14 -5.94
N TYR A 114 12.48 -0.88 -4.72
CA TYR A 114 13.52 0.12 -4.50
C TYR A 114 14.76 -0.13 -5.38
N GLU A 115 15.30 -1.36 -5.35
CA GLU A 115 16.46 -1.73 -6.16
C GLU A 115 16.23 -1.57 -7.67
N ALA A 116 15.01 -1.78 -8.13
CA ALA A 116 14.67 -1.62 -9.53
C ALA A 116 14.59 -0.15 -9.96
N VAL A 117 14.02 0.74 -9.13
CA VAL A 117 13.68 2.11 -9.55
C VAL A 117 14.68 3.18 -9.10
N LYS A 118 15.57 2.88 -8.13
CA LYS A 118 16.48 3.87 -7.54
C LYS A 118 17.41 4.55 -8.56
N ASP A 119 17.73 3.85 -9.66
CA ASP A 119 18.64 4.29 -10.71
C ASP A 119 17.91 4.53 -12.06
N TRP A 120 16.58 4.62 -12.06
CA TRP A 120 15.86 4.94 -13.29
C TRP A 120 16.10 6.39 -13.70
N ASP A 121 16.18 6.64 -15.01
CA ASP A 121 16.34 7.99 -15.58
C ASP A 121 15.15 8.89 -15.21
N GLU A 122 13.94 8.35 -15.18
CA GLU A 122 12.75 9.02 -14.66
C GLU A 122 12.60 8.71 -13.16
N PRO A 123 12.69 9.74 -12.30
CA PRO A 123 12.66 9.51 -10.85
C PRO A 123 11.31 8.97 -10.37
N VAL A 124 11.35 7.95 -9.53
CA VAL A 124 10.18 7.34 -8.91
C VAL A 124 10.21 7.60 -7.42
N ALA A 125 9.11 8.13 -6.86
CA ALA A 125 8.92 8.20 -5.43
C ALA A 125 8.24 6.93 -4.91
N ILE A 126 8.62 6.48 -3.72
CA ILE A 126 8.05 5.32 -3.04
C ILE A 126 7.45 5.78 -1.72
N ALA A 127 6.21 5.39 -1.45
CA ALA A 127 5.59 5.48 -0.15
C ALA A 127 5.25 4.08 0.37
N VAL A 128 5.55 3.82 1.64
CA VAL A 128 5.23 2.56 2.33
C VAL A 128 4.46 2.89 3.60
N LEU A 129 3.28 2.29 3.74
CA LEU A 129 2.44 2.45 4.92
C LEU A 129 1.43 1.29 5.01
N PRO A 130 1.01 0.87 6.23
CA PRO A 130 -0.23 0.11 6.40
C PRO A 130 -1.43 1.05 6.25
N ASP A 131 -2.62 0.50 6.08
CA ASP A 131 -3.89 1.25 6.11
C ASP A 131 -4.43 1.40 7.53
N HIS A 132 -4.20 0.43 8.40
CA HIS A 132 -4.54 0.43 9.83
C HIS A 132 -3.69 -0.59 10.61
N PRO A 133 -3.62 -0.48 11.95
CA PRO A 133 -3.07 -1.55 12.76
C PRO A 133 -4.04 -2.73 12.86
N THR A 134 -3.50 -3.96 12.87
CA THR A 134 -4.23 -5.20 13.18
C THR A 134 -3.40 -6.01 14.18
N PRO A 135 -3.42 -5.63 15.47
CA PRO A 135 -2.63 -6.31 16.50
C PRO A 135 -3.04 -7.76 16.69
N CYS A 136 -2.08 -8.68 16.72
CA CYS A 136 -2.31 -10.10 16.93
C CYS A 136 -3.06 -10.40 18.24
N GLU A 137 -2.83 -9.60 19.28
CA GLU A 137 -3.50 -9.74 20.57
C GLU A 137 -5.02 -9.48 20.45
N LEU A 138 -5.42 -8.46 19.68
CA LEU A 138 -6.81 -8.05 19.53
C LEU A 138 -7.52 -8.76 18.38
N ARG A 139 -6.77 -9.22 17.38
CA ARG A 139 -7.29 -9.89 16.17
C ARG A 139 -8.33 -9.08 15.40
N THR A 140 -8.21 -7.77 15.48
CA THR A 140 -9.10 -6.83 14.80
C THR A 140 -8.40 -5.49 14.61
N HIS A 141 -8.95 -4.66 13.74
CA HIS A 141 -8.41 -3.34 13.48
C HIS A 141 -8.51 -2.42 14.69
N THR A 142 -7.54 -1.54 14.84
CA THR A 142 -7.52 -0.49 15.83
C THR A 142 -7.34 0.88 15.17
N SER A 143 -7.38 1.96 15.95
CA SER A 143 -7.40 3.34 15.44
C SER A 143 -6.16 4.14 15.81
N GLU A 144 -5.11 3.49 16.30
CA GLU A 144 -3.84 4.15 16.56
C GLU A 144 -3.21 4.65 15.26
N PRO A 145 -2.37 5.71 15.34
CA PRO A 145 -1.59 6.15 14.19
C PRO A 145 -0.71 5.05 13.64
N ILE A 146 -0.56 5.03 12.32
CA ILE A 146 0.30 4.09 11.60
C ILE A 146 1.63 4.74 11.23
N PRO A 147 2.74 3.99 11.15
CA PRO A 147 3.98 4.49 10.59
C PRO A 147 3.87 4.62 9.08
N PHE A 148 4.59 5.59 8.51
CA PHE A 148 4.75 5.70 7.07
C PHE A 148 6.17 6.12 6.72
N LEU A 149 6.58 5.81 5.49
CA LEU A 149 7.84 6.20 4.90
C LEU A 149 7.57 6.77 3.51
N ILE A 150 8.26 7.87 3.18
CA ILE A 150 8.33 8.43 1.83
C ILE A 150 9.80 8.50 1.43
N TRP A 151 10.11 7.92 0.30
CA TRP A 151 11.43 7.98 -0.32
C TRP A 151 11.32 8.49 -1.77
N TYR A 152 12.26 9.31 -2.18
CA TYR A 152 12.48 9.70 -3.58
C TYR A 152 13.97 9.98 -3.82
N PRO A 153 14.46 9.89 -5.07
CA PRO A 153 15.88 10.12 -5.36
C PRO A 153 16.36 11.49 -4.88
N GLY A 154 17.43 11.50 -4.09
CA GLY A 154 18.03 12.72 -3.57
C GLY A 154 17.41 13.26 -2.27
N ILE A 155 16.42 12.59 -1.69
CA ILE A 155 15.95 12.96 -0.36
C ILE A 155 17.04 12.70 0.69
N GLU A 156 17.28 13.67 1.56
CA GLU A 156 18.09 13.44 2.74
C GLU A 156 17.23 12.74 3.81
N PRO A 157 17.69 11.60 4.35
CA PRO A 157 16.94 10.89 5.38
C PRO A 157 16.90 11.71 6.66
N ASP A 158 15.82 11.57 7.43
CA ASP A 158 15.78 12.09 8.79
C ASP A 158 16.59 11.20 9.77
N GLU A 159 16.53 11.51 11.07
CA GLU A 159 17.28 10.77 12.08
C GLU A 159 16.66 9.40 12.43
N VAL A 160 15.47 9.08 11.92
CA VAL A 160 14.78 7.83 12.19
C VAL A 160 15.38 6.70 11.35
N GLN A 161 15.90 5.68 12.03
CA GLN A 161 16.62 4.58 11.40
C GLN A 161 15.84 3.26 11.39
N VAL A 162 14.65 3.23 12.02
CA VAL A 162 13.83 2.03 12.17
C VAL A 162 12.40 2.35 11.77
N TYR A 163 11.78 1.47 10.98
CA TYR A 163 10.40 1.60 10.56
C TYR A 163 9.48 0.83 11.51
N ASP A 164 9.00 1.51 12.53
CA ASP A 164 7.99 1.02 13.47
C ASP A 164 7.18 2.19 14.06
N GLU A 165 6.12 1.86 14.79
CA GLU A 165 5.18 2.85 15.36
C GLU A 165 5.84 3.76 16.41
N VAL A 166 6.86 3.27 17.10
CA VAL A 166 7.56 4.03 18.15
C VAL A 166 8.58 4.99 17.54
N ALA A 167 9.41 4.49 16.64
CA ALA A 167 10.45 5.27 15.98
C ALA A 167 9.84 6.34 15.08
N ALA A 168 8.80 6.03 14.33
CA ALA A 168 8.12 6.95 13.42
C ALA A 168 7.52 8.19 14.12
N CYS A 169 7.23 8.12 15.43
CA CYS A 169 6.80 9.30 16.21
C CYS A 169 7.83 10.44 16.21
N ASN A 170 9.11 10.15 15.91
CA ASN A 170 10.19 11.12 15.83
C ASN A 170 10.51 11.53 14.39
N GLY A 171 9.75 11.05 13.42
CA GLY A 171 9.94 11.37 12.01
C GLY A 171 9.68 12.83 11.67
N SER A 172 10.37 13.33 10.64
CA SER A 172 10.33 14.74 10.25
C SER A 172 8.96 15.23 9.78
N TYR A 173 8.10 14.33 9.30
CA TYR A 173 6.75 14.69 8.86
C TYR A 173 5.75 14.89 10.01
N GLY A 174 6.04 14.37 11.21
CA GLY A 174 5.10 14.37 12.33
C GLY A 174 3.84 13.55 12.05
N VAL A 175 2.72 13.92 12.72
CA VAL A 175 1.44 13.23 12.55
C VAL A 175 0.62 13.91 11.46
N LEU A 176 0.41 13.22 10.36
CA LEU A 176 -0.46 13.64 9.26
C LEU A 176 -1.87 13.07 9.46
N LYS A 177 -2.89 13.86 9.08
CA LYS A 177 -4.30 13.52 9.27
C LYS A 177 -5.04 13.50 7.93
N GLU A 178 -6.06 12.65 7.85
CA GLU A 178 -6.95 12.58 6.68
C GLU A 178 -6.17 12.44 5.37
N ASP A 179 -6.29 13.41 4.47
CA ASP A 179 -5.63 13.43 3.16
C ASP A 179 -4.25 14.14 3.14
N GLU A 180 -3.73 14.54 4.30
CA GLU A 180 -2.43 15.23 4.38
C GLU A 180 -1.29 14.36 3.88
N PHE A 181 -1.32 13.05 4.18
CA PHE A 181 -0.29 12.11 3.69
C PHE A 181 -0.21 12.08 2.17
N ILE A 182 -1.34 11.86 1.50
CA ILE A 182 -1.34 11.78 0.03
C ILE A 182 -0.99 13.12 -0.62
N LYS A 183 -1.38 14.24 -0.01
CA LYS A 183 -0.98 15.58 -0.46
C LYS A 183 0.51 15.82 -0.30
N GLU A 184 1.12 15.29 0.77
CA GLU A 184 2.56 15.37 0.97
C GLU A 184 3.31 14.53 -0.06
N PHE A 185 2.88 13.28 -0.24
CA PHE A 185 3.49 12.36 -1.21
C PHE A 185 3.39 12.86 -2.67
N MET A 186 2.35 13.61 -2.99
CA MET A 186 2.08 14.10 -4.35
C MET A 186 2.66 15.50 -4.65
N LYS A 187 3.47 16.10 -3.74
CA LYS A 187 4.20 17.35 -3.98
C LYS A 187 5.34 17.17 -4.96
#